data_f9ad5f69fc3f67fd5c38f1253c0b40f6
#
_entry.id   f9ad5f69fc3f67fd5c38f1253c0b40f6
#
_cell.length_a   1.000
_cell.length_b   1.000
_cell.length_c   1.000
_cell.angle_alpha   90.00
_cell.angle_beta   90.00
_cell.angle_gamma   90.00
#
_symmetry.space_group_name_H-M   'P 1'
#
loop_
_entity.id
_entity.type
_entity.pdbx_description
1 polymer ?
#
loop_
_entity_poly.entity_id
_entity_poly.type
_entity_poly.pdbx_seq_one_letter_code
_entity_poly.pdbx_strand_id
1 'polypeptide(L)'
;MSEDVARIHDGDVIDESFDELMGMLDHPVFVVTTQADGHPAGCLVSFATQTSVQPPSFMVGMPRSTGTSEVASRSEHLAVHVLSQRQHVLAELFGSQTEEEVNKFARCSWRAGPCGMPILDDAAAWFIGRTASRSDVGDYVAYLLEPVSVWAPECSEDLLYLSDLDFDVDDIDPGKEASPRFYERERGDETRRYGVVRFTLDVP
;
A
#
# COMPACT_ATOMS: atom_id res chain seq x y z
N MET A 1 36.05 -34.29 3.18
CA MET A 1 35.09 -33.24 3.52
C MET A 1 34.90 -32.45 2.25
N SER A 2 33.91 -32.86 1.50
CA SER A 2 33.62 -32.33 0.17
C SER A 2 32.54 -31.26 0.31
N GLU A 3 32.86 -30.06 -0.13
CA GLU A 3 31.93 -28.94 -0.16
C GLU A 3 30.92 -29.22 -1.28
N ASP A 4 29.73 -29.60 -0.91
CA ASP A 4 28.53 -29.46 -1.75
C ASP A 4 28.06 -28.01 -1.68
N VAL A 5 28.69 -27.14 -2.45
CA VAL A 5 28.09 -25.89 -2.87
C VAL A 5 27.05 -26.26 -3.93
N ALA A 6 25.79 -26.40 -3.51
CA ALA A 6 24.69 -26.56 -4.44
C ALA A 6 24.74 -25.39 -5.42
N ARG A 7 25.01 -25.64 -6.69
CA ARG A 7 24.81 -24.70 -7.78
C ARG A 7 23.30 -24.49 -7.92
N ILE A 8 22.82 -23.38 -7.39
CA ILE A 8 21.48 -22.89 -7.69
C ILE A 8 21.47 -22.53 -9.16
N HIS A 9 20.85 -23.38 -9.95
CA HIS A 9 20.54 -23.17 -11.36
C HIS A 9 19.04 -23.33 -11.46
N ASP A 10 18.32 -22.20 -11.44
CA ASP A 10 17.27 -21.79 -12.38
C ASP A 10 16.62 -20.51 -11.86
N GLY A 11 16.31 -19.58 -12.74
CA GLY A 11 15.63 -18.33 -12.39
C GLY A 11 14.34 -18.61 -11.62
N ASP A 12 13.58 -19.62 -12.02
CA ASP A 12 12.30 -20.01 -11.41
C ASP A 12 12.44 -20.40 -9.92
N VAL A 13 13.53 -21.06 -9.51
CA VAL A 13 13.75 -21.44 -8.09
C VAL A 13 14.11 -20.23 -7.22
N ILE A 14 14.81 -19.24 -7.79
CA ILE A 14 15.12 -18.00 -7.05
C ILE A 14 13.86 -17.19 -6.85
N ASP A 15 13.01 -17.10 -7.88
CA ASP A 15 11.77 -16.36 -7.85
C ASP A 15 10.79 -16.95 -6.81
N GLU A 16 10.60 -18.28 -6.79
CA GLU A 16 9.79 -18.97 -5.80
C GLU A 16 10.28 -18.74 -4.36
N SER A 17 11.58 -18.90 -4.12
CA SER A 17 12.18 -18.72 -2.79
C SER A 17 12.13 -17.27 -2.34
N PHE A 18 12.24 -16.32 -3.25
CA PHE A 18 12.11 -14.90 -2.94
C PHE A 18 10.66 -14.54 -2.62
N ASP A 19 9.71 -15.06 -3.35
CA ASP A 19 8.28 -14.89 -3.11
C ASP A 19 7.86 -15.45 -1.74
N GLU A 20 8.36 -16.65 -1.38
CA GLU A 20 8.16 -17.23 -0.04
C GLU A 20 8.72 -16.32 1.06
N LEU A 21 9.92 -15.77 0.85
CA LEU A 21 10.53 -14.83 1.80
C LEU A 21 9.71 -13.55 1.93
N MET A 22 9.24 -12.99 0.81
CA MET A 22 8.39 -11.78 0.84
C MET A 22 7.04 -12.05 1.50
N GLY A 23 6.47 -13.24 1.32
CA GLY A 23 5.26 -13.68 2.00
C GLY A 23 5.38 -13.79 3.54
N MET A 24 6.60 -13.86 4.08
CA MET A 24 6.83 -13.80 5.54
C MET A 24 6.76 -12.37 6.08
N LEU A 25 6.87 -11.37 5.23
CA LEU A 25 6.83 -9.97 5.61
C LEU A 25 5.38 -9.49 5.58
N ASP A 26 4.99 -8.84 6.66
CA ASP A 26 3.67 -8.23 6.77
C ASP A 26 3.79 -6.71 6.66
N HIS A 27 3.00 -6.12 5.80
CA HIS A 27 3.07 -4.70 5.49
C HIS A 27 1.74 -4.02 5.79
N PRO A 28 1.74 -2.80 6.38
CA PRO A 28 0.52 -2.02 6.45
C PRO A 28 0.04 -1.68 5.04
N VAL A 29 -1.28 -1.67 4.85
CA VAL A 29 -1.89 -1.30 3.58
C VAL A 29 -2.44 0.12 3.62
N PHE A 30 -2.41 0.78 2.47
CA PHE A 30 -2.87 2.15 2.30
C PHE A 30 -3.79 2.24 1.09
N VAL A 31 -4.79 3.13 1.15
CA VAL A 31 -5.47 3.55 -0.08
C VAL A 31 -4.83 4.83 -0.57
N VAL A 32 -4.35 4.80 -1.80
CA VAL A 32 -3.86 5.99 -2.49
C VAL A 32 -4.94 6.49 -3.42
N THR A 33 -5.28 7.78 -3.29
CA THR A 33 -6.20 8.45 -4.21
C THR A 33 -5.52 9.62 -4.91
N THR A 34 -6.00 9.94 -6.07
CA THR A 34 -5.57 11.07 -6.87
C THR A 34 -6.71 11.56 -7.75
N GLN A 35 -6.48 12.66 -8.44
CA GLN A 35 -7.39 13.11 -9.49
C GLN A 35 -6.63 13.91 -10.54
N ALA A 36 -7.07 13.81 -11.79
CA ALA A 36 -6.67 14.67 -12.89
C ALA A 36 -7.89 14.95 -13.75
N ASP A 37 -8.00 16.19 -14.28
CA ASP A 37 -9.09 16.60 -15.15
C ASP A 37 -10.51 16.37 -14.58
N GLY A 38 -10.63 16.39 -13.23
CA GLY A 38 -11.89 16.13 -12.53
C GLY A 38 -12.27 14.65 -12.40
N HIS A 39 -11.37 13.72 -12.78
CA HIS A 39 -11.59 12.28 -12.66
C HIS A 39 -10.82 11.74 -11.46
N PRO A 40 -11.51 11.37 -10.38
CA PRO A 40 -10.88 10.74 -9.22
C PRO A 40 -10.51 9.29 -9.55
N ALA A 41 -9.37 8.84 -9.05
CA ALA A 41 -8.89 7.49 -9.14
C ALA A 41 -8.25 7.04 -7.82
N GLY A 42 -8.23 5.75 -7.55
CA GLY A 42 -7.63 5.23 -6.32
C GLY A 42 -7.42 3.73 -6.34
N CYS A 43 -6.37 3.28 -5.65
CA CYS A 43 -6.04 1.87 -5.46
C CYS A 43 -5.49 1.59 -4.07
N LEU A 44 -5.57 0.33 -3.66
CA LEU A 44 -4.89 -0.18 -2.48
C LEU A 44 -3.43 -0.44 -2.83
N VAL A 45 -2.52 -0.13 -1.91
CA VAL A 45 -1.09 -0.38 -2.05
C VAL A 45 -0.51 -0.92 -0.75
N SER A 46 0.46 -1.84 -0.86
CA SER A 46 1.29 -2.35 0.23
C SER A 46 2.74 -1.86 0.12
N PHE A 47 3.20 -1.50 -1.08
CA PHE A 47 4.56 -0.99 -1.30
C PHE A 47 4.63 0.51 -1.00
N ALA A 48 4.68 0.83 0.30
CA ALA A 48 4.71 2.20 0.76
C ALA A 48 5.53 2.33 2.05
N THR A 49 6.39 3.33 2.11
CA THR A 49 7.25 3.55 3.28
C THR A 49 7.78 4.97 3.38
N GLN A 50 8.09 5.39 4.61
CA GLN A 50 8.85 6.63 4.83
C GLN A 50 10.29 6.45 4.36
N THR A 51 10.75 7.35 3.49
CA THR A 51 12.11 7.31 2.90
C THR A 51 13.06 8.33 3.50
N SER A 52 12.55 9.39 4.14
CA SER A 52 13.35 10.38 4.83
C SER A 52 12.59 11.00 6.00
N VAL A 53 13.32 11.34 7.05
CA VAL A 53 12.78 12.03 8.23
C VAL A 53 12.95 13.54 8.10
N GLN A 54 14.07 14.00 7.53
CA GLN A 54 14.36 15.43 7.39
C GLN A 54 15.15 15.70 6.11
N PRO A 55 14.53 16.32 5.09
CA PRO A 55 13.10 16.64 5.03
C PRO A 55 12.23 15.35 4.99
N PRO A 56 10.98 15.41 5.49
CA PRO A 56 10.11 14.26 5.48
C PRO A 56 9.74 13.88 4.04
N SER A 57 9.85 12.61 3.72
CA SER A 57 9.40 12.07 2.45
C SER A 57 8.85 10.65 2.60
N PHE A 58 7.96 10.29 1.69
CA PHE A 58 7.30 8.99 1.69
C PHE A 58 7.26 8.45 0.27
N MET A 59 7.49 7.17 0.10
CA MET A 59 7.44 6.51 -1.20
C MET A 59 6.20 5.63 -1.28
N VAL A 60 5.55 5.66 -2.44
CA VAL A 60 4.43 4.78 -2.79
C VAL A 60 4.74 4.09 -4.11
N GLY A 61 4.64 2.77 -4.14
CA GLY A 61 4.65 1.97 -5.36
C GLY A 61 3.23 1.69 -5.83
N MET A 62 2.91 2.04 -7.08
CA MET A 62 1.64 1.70 -7.72
C MET A 62 1.87 0.82 -8.94
N PRO A 63 1.07 -0.26 -9.15
CA PRO A 63 1.16 -1.07 -10.35
C PRO A 63 0.97 -0.22 -11.61
N ARG A 64 1.79 -0.44 -12.65
CA ARG A 64 1.72 0.34 -13.91
C ARG A 64 0.42 0.17 -14.65
N SER A 65 -0.15 -1.04 -14.59
CA SER A 65 -1.32 -1.44 -15.37
C SER A 65 -2.64 -0.89 -14.85
N THR A 66 -2.63 -0.14 -13.73
CA THR A 66 -3.87 0.36 -13.13
C THR A 66 -4.30 1.71 -13.69
N GLY A 67 -5.62 1.92 -13.83
CA GLY A 67 -6.19 3.22 -14.15
C GLY A 67 -5.77 4.33 -13.19
N THR A 68 -5.56 3.97 -11.90
CA THR A 68 -5.03 4.91 -10.90
C THR A 68 -3.64 5.41 -11.28
N SER A 69 -2.75 4.54 -11.76
CA SER A 69 -1.39 4.92 -12.18
C SER A 69 -1.43 5.85 -13.38
N GLU A 70 -2.37 5.66 -14.32
CA GLU A 70 -2.57 6.54 -15.45
C GLU A 70 -2.98 7.95 -15.00
N VAL A 71 -4.00 8.05 -14.11
CA VAL A 71 -4.45 9.34 -13.57
C VAL A 71 -3.35 10.01 -12.74
N ALA A 72 -2.63 9.25 -11.89
CA ALA A 72 -1.52 9.73 -11.07
C ALA A 72 -0.38 10.31 -11.92
N SER A 73 -0.16 9.78 -13.12
CA SER A 73 0.87 10.29 -14.04
C SER A 73 0.63 11.74 -14.49
N ARG A 74 -0.63 12.20 -14.42
CA ARG A 74 -1.07 13.55 -14.79
C ARG A 74 -1.37 14.44 -13.59
N SER A 75 -1.26 13.90 -12.37
CA SER A 75 -1.50 14.62 -11.13
C SER A 75 -0.18 15.06 -10.47
N GLU A 76 -0.19 16.23 -9.85
CA GLU A 76 0.94 16.71 -9.05
C GLU A 76 0.91 16.20 -7.61
N HIS A 77 -0.23 15.69 -7.16
CA HIS A 77 -0.44 15.30 -5.77
C HIS A 77 -1.09 13.92 -5.66
N LEU A 78 -0.74 13.21 -4.60
CA LEU A 78 -1.40 11.98 -4.18
C LEU A 78 -1.86 12.15 -2.73
N ALA A 79 -3.05 11.61 -2.40
CA ALA A 79 -3.48 11.45 -1.02
C ALA A 79 -3.25 10.00 -0.59
N VAL A 80 -2.60 9.80 0.54
CA VAL A 80 -2.33 8.49 1.13
C VAL A 80 -3.18 8.36 2.39
N HIS A 81 -4.04 7.35 2.42
CA HIS A 81 -4.97 7.09 3.52
C HIS A 81 -4.49 5.88 4.32
N VAL A 82 -4.34 6.08 5.61
CA VAL A 82 -4.04 5.02 6.58
C VAL A 82 -5.34 4.34 6.95
N LEU A 83 -5.34 3.02 6.95
CA LEU A 83 -6.49 2.20 7.31
C LEU A 83 -6.24 1.49 8.65
N SER A 84 -7.29 1.39 9.47
CA SER A 84 -7.33 0.51 10.63
C SER A 84 -8.14 -0.74 10.31
N GLN A 85 -8.16 -1.70 11.23
CA GLN A 85 -8.93 -2.94 11.14
C GLN A 85 -10.43 -2.72 10.84
N ARG A 86 -10.97 -1.54 11.14
CA ARG A 86 -12.38 -1.20 10.86
C ARG A 86 -12.66 -0.88 9.40
N GLN A 87 -11.64 -0.50 8.63
CA GLN A 87 -11.78 -0.10 7.24
C GLN A 87 -11.52 -1.24 6.24
N HIS A 88 -11.72 -2.49 6.65
CA HIS A 88 -11.54 -3.67 5.81
C HIS A 88 -12.35 -3.58 4.50
N VAL A 89 -13.61 -3.17 4.59
CA VAL A 89 -14.49 -2.99 3.42
C VAL A 89 -13.94 -1.92 2.45
N LEU A 90 -13.30 -0.87 2.98
CA LEU A 90 -12.68 0.15 2.15
C LEU A 90 -11.42 -0.40 1.45
N ALA A 91 -10.62 -1.21 2.15
CA ALA A 91 -9.48 -1.89 1.56
C ALA A 91 -9.91 -2.84 0.43
N GLU A 92 -10.93 -3.65 0.65
CA GLU A 92 -11.51 -4.53 -0.37
C GLU A 92 -11.99 -3.75 -1.60
N LEU A 93 -12.71 -2.62 -1.39
CA LEU A 93 -13.22 -1.81 -2.48
C LEU A 93 -12.10 -1.28 -3.37
N PHE A 94 -10.98 -0.84 -2.78
CA PHE A 94 -9.86 -0.27 -3.53
C PHE A 94 -8.83 -1.31 -3.98
N GLY A 95 -8.86 -2.52 -3.41
CA GLY A 95 -7.93 -3.60 -3.68
C GLY A 95 -8.43 -4.62 -4.72
N SER A 96 -9.69 -5.04 -4.65
CA SER A 96 -10.20 -6.19 -5.42
C SER A 96 -10.90 -5.84 -6.73
N GLN A 97 -11.10 -4.56 -7.05
CA GLN A 97 -11.89 -4.15 -8.21
C GLN A 97 -11.13 -3.16 -9.07
N THR A 98 -11.19 -3.33 -10.38
CA THR A 98 -10.64 -2.36 -11.32
C THR A 98 -11.59 -1.17 -11.48
N GLU A 99 -11.06 0.01 -11.81
CA GLU A 99 -11.88 1.20 -12.05
C GLU A 99 -12.81 1.05 -13.26
N GLU A 100 -12.44 0.20 -14.21
CA GLU A 100 -13.24 -0.11 -15.39
C GLU A 100 -14.52 -0.90 -15.04
N GLU A 101 -14.47 -1.71 -13.97
CA GLU A 101 -15.59 -2.53 -13.54
C GLU A 101 -16.53 -1.80 -12.59
N VAL A 102 -16.00 -0.91 -11.74
CA VAL A 102 -16.76 -0.28 -10.67
C VAL A 102 -16.29 1.14 -10.42
N ASN A 103 -17.24 2.06 -10.37
CA ASN A 103 -16.98 3.40 -9.83
C ASN A 103 -16.85 3.30 -8.28
N LYS A 104 -15.62 3.14 -7.79
CA LYS A 104 -15.28 3.01 -6.37
C LYS A 104 -15.78 4.20 -5.55
N PHE A 105 -15.66 5.41 -6.11
CA PHE A 105 -16.06 6.64 -5.44
C PHE A 105 -17.58 6.82 -5.31
N ALA A 106 -18.38 6.05 -6.05
CA ALA A 106 -19.82 5.98 -5.85
C ALA A 106 -20.22 5.04 -4.70
N ARG A 107 -19.28 4.26 -4.17
CA ARG A 107 -19.52 3.23 -3.14
C ARG A 107 -18.88 3.56 -1.78
N CYS A 108 -18.20 4.68 -1.64
CA CYS A 108 -17.63 5.16 -0.39
C CYS A 108 -17.93 6.64 -0.18
N SER A 109 -17.83 7.08 1.07
CA SER A 109 -17.92 8.49 1.42
C SER A 109 -16.57 9.16 1.21
N TRP A 110 -16.56 10.24 0.46
CA TRP A 110 -15.36 11.02 0.21
C TRP A 110 -15.68 12.50 -0.05
N ARG A 111 -14.68 13.34 0.09
CA ARG A 111 -14.79 14.78 -0.18
C ARG A 111 -13.56 15.29 -0.92
N ALA A 112 -13.69 16.45 -1.57
CA ALA A 112 -12.54 17.17 -2.07
C ALA A 112 -11.75 17.76 -0.88
N GLY A 113 -10.51 17.36 -0.75
CA GLY A 113 -9.56 17.84 0.25
C GLY A 113 -8.63 18.92 -0.28
N PRO A 114 -7.56 19.26 0.46
CA PRO A 114 -6.53 20.16 0.01
C PRO A 114 -5.96 19.72 -1.35
N CYS A 115 -5.48 20.65 -2.16
CA CYS A 115 -4.99 20.44 -3.53
C CYS A 115 -6.01 19.74 -4.46
N GLY A 116 -7.30 19.71 -4.09
CA GLY A 116 -8.35 19.02 -4.84
C GLY A 116 -8.33 17.50 -4.75
N MET A 117 -7.49 16.92 -3.90
CA MET A 117 -7.37 15.45 -3.79
C MET A 117 -8.61 14.83 -3.15
N PRO A 118 -9.06 13.65 -3.65
CA PRO A 118 -10.15 12.92 -3.01
C PRO A 118 -9.70 12.40 -1.64
N ILE A 119 -10.40 12.81 -0.58
CA ILE A 119 -10.16 12.33 0.79
C ILE A 119 -11.30 11.41 1.19
N LEU A 120 -10.95 10.18 1.56
CA LEU A 120 -11.90 9.19 2.05
C LEU A 120 -12.28 9.52 3.50
N ASP A 121 -13.56 9.68 3.76
CA ASP A 121 -14.06 10.15 5.07
C ASP A 121 -13.85 9.12 6.17
N ASP A 122 -13.87 7.84 5.83
CA ASP A 122 -13.74 6.73 6.77
C ASP A 122 -12.27 6.37 7.07
N ALA A 123 -11.28 7.00 6.45
CA ALA A 123 -9.87 6.69 6.72
C ALA A 123 -9.48 7.06 8.16
N ALA A 124 -8.62 6.24 8.80
CA ALA A 124 -8.14 6.49 10.15
C ALA A 124 -7.22 7.73 10.24
N ALA A 125 -6.44 7.97 9.22
CA ALA A 125 -5.59 9.15 9.03
C ALA A 125 -5.28 9.32 7.54
N TRP A 126 -4.78 10.47 7.14
CA TRP A 126 -4.33 10.70 5.78
C TRP A 126 -3.27 11.81 5.71
N PHE A 127 -2.49 11.78 4.65
CA PHE A 127 -1.71 12.93 4.24
C PHE A 127 -1.79 13.11 2.72
N ILE A 128 -1.53 14.33 2.27
CA ILE A 128 -1.38 14.66 0.87
C ILE A 128 0.10 14.96 0.64
N GLY A 129 0.67 14.30 -0.36
CA GLY A 129 2.04 14.51 -0.79
C GLY A 129 2.08 15.12 -2.19
N ARG A 130 2.97 16.10 -2.38
CA ARG A 130 3.36 16.57 -3.70
C ARG A 130 4.37 15.57 -4.28
N THR A 131 4.18 15.16 -5.52
CA THR A 131 5.12 14.28 -6.22
C THR A 131 6.42 15.03 -6.50
N ALA A 132 7.50 14.67 -5.79
CA ALA A 132 8.83 15.21 -6.01
C ALA A 132 9.53 14.54 -7.19
N SER A 133 9.35 13.23 -7.31
CA SER A 133 9.85 12.44 -8.44
C SER A 133 9.03 11.17 -8.62
N ARG A 134 9.15 10.57 -9.80
CA ARG A 134 8.63 9.25 -10.12
C ARG A 134 9.68 8.45 -10.87
N SER A 135 9.70 7.14 -10.64
CA SER A 135 10.65 6.22 -11.28
C SER A 135 9.97 4.90 -11.57
N ASP A 136 10.30 4.34 -12.70
CA ASP A 136 9.89 2.98 -13.05
C ASP A 136 10.73 1.97 -12.26
N VAL A 137 10.08 1.05 -11.56
CA VAL A 137 10.71 0.00 -10.76
C VAL A 137 9.98 -1.33 -11.02
N GLY A 138 10.49 -2.10 -11.95
CA GLY A 138 9.84 -3.35 -12.38
C GLY A 138 8.41 -3.11 -12.89
N ASP A 139 7.45 -3.80 -12.33
CA ASP A 139 6.02 -3.73 -12.67
C ASP A 139 5.31 -2.53 -12.06
N TYR A 140 6.03 -1.75 -11.24
CA TYR A 140 5.50 -0.61 -10.50
C TYR A 140 6.09 0.72 -10.97
N VAL A 141 5.38 1.79 -10.64
CA VAL A 141 5.90 3.16 -10.64
C VAL A 141 6.02 3.63 -9.21
N ALA A 142 7.23 3.95 -8.78
CA ALA A 142 7.49 4.55 -7.48
C ALA A 142 7.30 6.07 -7.53
N TYR A 143 6.47 6.60 -6.65
CA TYR A 143 6.24 8.03 -6.45
C TYR A 143 6.89 8.47 -5.15
N LEU A 144 7.85 9.37 -5.21
CA LEU A 144 8.41 10.02 -4.03
C LEU A 144 7.58 11.25 -3.69
N LEU A 145 7.01 11.27 -2.50
CA LEU A 145 6.07 12.27 -2.03
C LEU A 145 6.70 13.14 -0.94
N GLU A 146 6.53 14.45 -1.09
CA GLU A 146 6.80 15.44 -0.03
C GLU A 146 5.46 15.81 0.63
N PRO A 147 5.25 15.54 1.92
CA PRO A 147 4.00 15.85 2.61
C PRO A 147 3.70 17.35 2.59
N VAL A 148 2.50 17.71 2.15
CA VAL A 148 2.03 19.12 2.10
C VAL A 148 0.83 19.38 3.02
N SER A 149 0.08 18.33 3.36
CA SER A 149 -1.05 18.42 4.29
C SER A 149 -1.20 17.08 5.01
N VAL A 150 -1.46 17.12 6.30
CA VAL A 150 -1.58 15.91 7.14
C VAL A 150 -2.77 16.06 8.07
N TRP A 151 -3.55 15.01 8.21
CA TRP A 151 -4.55 14.84 9.24
C TRP A 151 -4.32 13.48 9.91
N ALA A 152 -3.92 13.51 11.16
CA ALA A 152 -3.61 12.32 11.95
C ALA A 152 -4.16 12.53 13.36
N PRO A 153 -5.44 12.16 13.62
CA PRO A 153 -5.99 12.20 14.95
C PRO A 153 -5.33 11.18 15.86
N GLU A 154 -5.47 11.32 17.18
CA GLU A 154 -5.10 10.26 18.08
C GLU A 154 -5.95 9.02 17.78
N CYS A 155 -5.31 7.99 17.24
CA CYS A 155 -5.94 6.72 16.92
C CYS A 155 -5.36 5.64 17.84
N SER A 156 -6.23 4.91 18.52
CA SER A 156 -5.88 3.78 19.37
C SER A 156 -6.15 2.43 18.68
N GLU A 157 -6.53 2.46 17.40
CA GLU A 157 -6.89 1.28 16.64
C GLU A 157 -5.66 0.66 15.98
N ASP A 158 -5.66 -0.67 15.88
CA ASP A 158 -4.63 -1.38 15.14
C ASP A 158 -4.75 -1.08 13.64
N LEU A 159 -3.61 -0.92 12.99
CA LEU A 159 -3.55 -0.71 11.54
C LEU A 159 -3.99 -1.99 10.81
N LEU A 160 -4.46 -1.80 9.58
CA LEU A 160 -4.76 -2.88 8.67
C LEU A 160 -3.48 -3.29 7.94
N TYR A 161 -3.18 -4.59 7.97
CA TYR A 161 -2.02 -5.19 7.33
C TYR A 161 -2.44 -6.09 6.17
N LEU A 162 -1.49 -6.41 5.31
CA LEU A 162 -1.71 -7.28 4.14
C LEU A 162 -2.24 -8.66 4.57
N SER A 163 -1.71 -9.22 5.67
CA SER A 163 -2.15 -10.51 6.21
C SER A 163 -3.58 -10.52 6.76
N ASP A 164 -4.20 -9.37 6.95
CA ASP A 164 -5.59 -9.25 7.39
C ASP A 164 -6.58 -9.34 6.22
N LEU A 165 -6.10 -9.24 4.98
CA LEU A 165 -6.92 -9.26 3.78
C LEU A 165 -7.09 -10.68 3.25
N ASP A 166 -8.31 -11.03 2.83
CA ASP A 166 -8.65 -12.34 2.26
C ASP A 166 -8.34 -12.46 0.75
N PHE A 167 -7.71 -11.43 0.15
CA PHE A 167 -7.34 -11.41 -1.27
C PHE A 167 -5.88 -10.97 -1.43
N ASP A 168 -5.22 -11.50 -2.46
CA ASP A 168 -3.88 -11.08 -2.82
C ASP A 168 -3.91 -9.71 -3.51
N VAL A 169 -3.16 -8.74 -2.99
CA VAL A 169 -3.03 -7.42 -3.63
C VAL A 169 -2.34 -7.55 -4.99
N ASP A 170 -1.59 -8.63 -5.21
CA ASP A 170 -0.93 -8.95 -6.48
C ASP A 170 -1.90 -9.50 -7.54
N ASP A 171 -3.11 -9.92 -7.17
CA ASP A 171 -4.17 -10.33 -8.12
C ASP A 171 -4.78 -9.14 -8.89
N ILE A 172 -4.34 -7.92 -8.57
CA ILE A 172 -4.78 -6.67 -9.24
C ILE A 172 -4.09 -6.49 -10.60
N ASP A 173 -3.12 -7.32 -10.96
CA ASP A 173 -2.49 -7.26 -12.27
C ASP A 173 -3.28 -8.09 -13.30
N PRO A 174 -4.02 -7.46 -14.25
CA PRO A 174 -4.79 -8.17 -15.27
C PRO A 174 -3.93 -8.99 -16.26
N GLY A 175 -2.60 -9.01 -16.09
CA GLY A 175 -1.65 -9.73 -16.94
C GLY A 175 -1.04 -10.99 -16.33
N LYS A 176 -1.23 -11.27 -15.04
CA LYS A 176 -0.77 -12.52 -14.41
C LYS A 176 -1.92 -13.51 -14.25
N GLU A 177 -1.75 -14.73 -14.80
CA GLU A 177 -2.61 -15.86 -14.41
C GLU A 177 -2.47 -16.06 -12.90
N ALA A 178 -3.62 -16.02 -12.18
CA ALA A 178 -3.68 -16.20 -10.75
C ALA A 178 -2.94 -17.47 -10.32
N SER A 179 -1.82 -17.33 -9.64
CA SER A 179 -1.20 -18.45 -8.94
C SER A 179 -1.93 -18.66 -7.62
N PRO A 180 -2.50 -19.85 -7.37
CA PRO A 180 -3.17 -20.12 -6.10
C PRO A 180 -2.13 -20.23 -4.98
N ARG A 181 -1.89 -19.15 -4.25
CA ARG A 181 -1.12 -19.20 -3.01
C ARG A 181 -2.08 -19.54 -1.87
N PHE A 182 -2.17 -20.82 -1.56
CA PHE A 182 -2.83 -21.29 -0.37
C PHE A 182 -1.96 -21.02 0.86
N TYR A 183 -2.23 -19.94 1.58
CA TYR A 183 -1.81 -19.84 2.97
C TYR A 183 -2.97 -20.31 3.85
N GLU A 184 -3.06 -21.62 4.09
CA GLU A 184 -3.78 -22.12 5.26
C GLU A 184 -3.00 -21.73 6.52
N ARG A 185 -3.26 -20.55 7.04
CA ARG A 185 -2.86 -20.20 8.41
C ARG A 185 -3.92 -20.76 9.35
N GLU A 186 -3.60 -21.87 10.03
CA GLU A 186 -4.36 -22.28 11.19
C GLU A 186 -4.45 -21.07 12.15
N ARG A 187 -5.67 -20.60 12.41
CA ARG A 187 -5.94 -19.58 13.42
C ARG A 187 -5.68 -20.19 14.80
N GLY A 188 -4.44 -20.15 15.22
CA GLY A 188 -4.07 -20.34 16.63
C GLY A 188 -4.40 -19.04 17.36
N ASP A 189 -5.28 -19.16 18.34
CA ASP A 189 -5.62 -18.12 19.32
C ASP A 189 -4.36 -17.77 20.15
N GLU A 190 -3.57 -16.79 19.69
CA GLU A 190 -2.49 -16.20 20.46
C GLU A 190 -2.51 -14.68 20.30
N THR A 191 -2.93 -14.05 21.40
CA THR A 191 -2.82 -12.62 21.67
C THR A 191 -1.39 -12.15 21.43
N ARG A 192 -1.08 -11.58 20.26
CA ARG A 192 0.20 -10.91 20.01
C ARG A 192 0.24 -9.61 20.80
N ARG A 193 0.93 -9.64 21.95
CA ARG A 193 1.34 -8.43 22.66
C ARG A 193 2.53 -7.82 21.93
N TYR A 194 2.30 -6.80 21.13
CA TYR A 194 3.38 -5.95 20.65
C TYR A 194 3.83 -5.02 21.78
N GLY A 195 5.08 -5.18 22.21
CA GLY A 195 5.71 -4.25 23.14
C GLY A 195 5.93 -2.90 22.45
N VAL A 196 5.28 -1.87 22.95
CA VAL A 196 5.57 -0.48 22.56
C VAL A 196 6.95 -0.12 23.12
N VAL A 197 7.97 -0.05 22.26
CA VAL A 197 9.27 0.50 22.63
C VAL A 197 9.15 2.02 22.63
N ARG A 198 9.02 2.62 23.81
CA ARG A 198 9.13 4.08 23.97
C ARG A 198 10.62 4.44 24.00
N PHE A 199 11.08 5.14 22.99
CA PHE A 199 12.37 5.82 23.07
C PHE A 199 12.19 7.13 23.83
N THR A 200 12.66 7.21 25.05
CA THR A 200 12.88 8.48 25.74
C THR A 200 14.22 9.01 25.26
N LEU A 201 14.22 10.11 24.51
CA LEU A 201 15.41 10.88 24.24
C LEU A 201 15.68 11.72 25.50
N ASP A 202 16.65 11.32 26.30
CA ASP A 202 17.27 12.20 27.29
C ASP A 202 18.12 13.21 26.50
N VAL A 203 17.62 14.43 26.42
CA VAL A 203 18.40 15.59 25.93
C VAL A 203 19.11 16.17 27.15
N PRO A 204 20.45 16.35 27.12
CA PRO A 204 21.21 16.99 28.20
C PRO A 204 20.87 18.47 28.34
#